data_a63d57691ffc8e42274a8afb64450988
#
_entry.id   a63d57691ffc8e42274a8afb64450988
#
_cell.length_a   1.000
_cell.length_b   1.000
_cell.length_c   1.000
_cell.angle_alpha   90.00
_cell.angle_beta   90.00
_cell.angle_gamma   90.00
#
_symmetry.space_group_name_H-M   'P 1'
#
loop_
_entity.id
_entity.type
_entity.pdbx_description
1 polymer ?
#
loop_
_entity_poly.entity_id
_entity_poly.type
_entity_poly.pdbx_seq_one_letter_code
_entity_poly.pdbx_strand_id
1 'polypeptide(L)'
;MKLTILGTGNAAVTECYNTCFLLTEGPDHLLVDGGGGNGIFRQLKAAGVRWQDVRSIFVTHKHLDHITGILWMMRMILQGMARGQYEGEATIYSHKEVTGLLRTMAGLLLSEKETRFLDERLHLVTVEDGESLPLLGQRAGFFDIGSTKAAQFGFSITLPGGGKLTCCGDEPFNERERPYAQGSRWLLHEVFCLASQAEVFKPYQKHHSTVADACRLAEELGVENLILYHTEDKNIARRKALYTAEGAPLFSGRLFVPEDLETFEL
;
A
#
# COMPACT_ATOMS: atom_id res chain seq x y z
N MET A 1 -15.13 -4.33 -7.26
CA MET A 1 -13.88 -4.40 -6.43
C MET A 1 -13.95 -3.28 -5.41
N LYS A 2 -13.58 -3.58 -4.17
CA LYS A 2 -13.61 -2.61 -3.06
C LYS A 2 -12.19 -2.32 -2.57
N LEU A 3 -11.87 -1.05 -2.34
CA LEU A 3 -10.65 -0.60 -1.67
C LEU A 3 -10.99 -0.17 -0.24
N THR A 4 -10.27 -0.67 0.75
CA THR A 4 -10.37 -0.25 2.16
C THR A 4 -9.01 0.28 2.60
N ILE A 5 -8.93 1.56 2.94
CA ILE A 5 -7.70 2.17 3.47
C ILE A 5 -7.59 1.79 4.94
N LEU A 6 -6.66 0.91 5.29
CA LEU A 6 -6.45 0.48 6.67
C LEU A 6 -5.67 1.51 7.48
N GLY A 7 -4.78 2.25 6.84
CA GLY A 7 -3.99 3.29 7.46
C GLY A 7 -3.57 4.34 6.44
N THR A 8 -3.49 5.59 6.88
CA THR A 8 -3.30 6.77 6.02
C THR A 8 -2.01 7.54 6.30
N GLY A 9 -1.29 7.20 7.36
CA GLY A 9 -0.19 8.00 7.88
C GLY A 9 1.19 7.58 7.40
N ASN A 10 2.16 8.50 7.44
CA ASN A 10 3.57 8.24 7.21
C ASN A 10 4.24 7.53 8.41
N ALA A 11 5.57 7.33 8.34
CA ALA A 11 6.33 6.59 9.36
C ALA A 11 6.19 7.12 10.80
N ALA A 12 6.04 8.43 10.98
CA ALA A 12 6.14 9.07 12.30
C ALA A 12 4.79 9.42 12.94
N VAL A 13 3.67 9.00 12.36
CA VAL A 13 2.33 9.30 12.88
C VAL A 13 1.99 8.50 14.13
N THR A 14 1.15 9.08 14.98
CA THR A 14 0.65 8.48 16.21
C THR A 14 -0.87 8.53 16.32
N GLU A 15 -1.54 9.40 15.55
CA GLU A 15 -2.98 9.64 15.59
C GLU A 15 -3.76 8.85 14.53
N CYS A 16 -3.06 8.22 13.59
CA CYS A 16 -3.61 7.32 12.59
C CYS A 16 -2.67 6.12 12.40
N TYR A 17 -3.11 5.10 11.66
CA TYR A 17 -2.26 3.96 11.35
C TYR A 17 -1.37 4.25 10.13
N ASN A 18 -0.19 3.60 10.07
CA ASN A 18 0.70 3.74 8.92
C ASN A 18 0.06 3.19 7.64
N THR A 19 0.48 3.73 6.51
CA THR A 19 -0.08 3.44 5.19
C THR A 19 -0.12 1.95 4.89
N CYS A 20 -1.32 1.46 4.68
CA CYS A 20 -1.62 0.14 4.13
C CYS A 20 -3.09 0.05 3.73
N PHE A 21 -3.44 -0.84 2.83
CA PHE A 21 -4.81 -0.98 2.36
C PHE A 21 -5.15 -2.40 1.90
N LEU A 22 -6.44 -2.68 1.77
CA LEU A 22 -6.98 -3.91 1.20
C LEU A 22 -7.68 -3.62 -0.12
N LEU A 23 -7.39 -4.42 -1.14
CA LEU A 23 -8.28 -4.63 -2.28
C LEU A 23 -9.06 -5.92 -2.05
N THR A 24 -10.36 -5.86 -2.25
CA THR A 24 -11.27 -7.00 -2.03
C THR A 24 -12.12 -7.25 -3.27
N GLU A 25 -12.15 -8.50 -3.74
CA GLU A 25 -13.04 -8.96 -4.79
C GLU A 25 -13.72 -10.26 -4.35
N GLY A 26 -15.03 -10.18 -4.11
CA GLY A 26 -15.75 -11.30 -3.50
C GLY A 26 -15.15 -11.72 -2.15
N PRO A 27 -14.74 -13.00 -1.98
CA PRO A 27 -14.11 -13.48 -0.74
C PRO A 27 -12.59 -13.22 -0.69
N ASP A 28 -11.98 -12.77 -1.78
CA ASP A 28 -10.53 -12.67 -1.91
C ASP A 28 -10.02 -11.28 -1.52
N HIS A 29 -8.90 -11.26 -0.81
CA HIS A 29 -8.26 -10.05 -0.31
C HIS A 29 -6.80 -9.98 -0.75
N LEU A 30 -6.38 -8.81 -1.26
CA LEU A 30 -4.99 -8.43 -1.43
C LEU A 30 -4.66 -7.35 -0.40
N LEU A 31 -3.80 -7.67 0.56
CA LEU A 31 -3.24 -6.68 1.48
C LEU A 31 -2.03 -6.03 0.82
N VAL A 32 -2.01 -4.71 0.75
CA VAL A 32 -0.87 -3.93 0.26
C VAL A 32 -0.23 -3.21 1.44
N ASP A 33 0.99 -3.59 1.75
CA ASP A 33 1.75 -3.23 2.94
C ASP A 33 1.05 -3.60 4.27
N GLY A 34 1.74 -3.46 5.37
CA GLY A 34 1.23 -3.90 6.67
C GLY A 34 1.22 -2.83 7.74
N GLY A 35 1.68 -1.63 7.44
CA GLY A 35 1.87 -0.60 8.45
C GLY A 35 2.95 -0.96 9.47
N GLY A 36 3.02 -0.21 10.55
CA GLY A 36 4.05 -0.24 11.58
C GLY A 36 3.80 -1.22 12.72
N GLY A 37 3.68 -2.52 12.44
CA GLY A 37 3.66 -3.54 13.49
C GLY A 37 2.34 -4.29 13.67
N ASN A 38 2.08 -4.83 14.89
CA ASN A 38 0.93 -5.70 15.14
C ASN A 38 -0.43 -4.98 15.11
N GLY A 39 -0.42 -3.66 15.01
CA GLY A 39 -1.63 -2.86 14.80
C GLY A 39 -2.43 -3.27 13.57
N ILE A 40 -1.80 -3.91 12.57
CA ILE A 40 -2.47 -4.46 11.39
C ILE A 40 -3.64 -5.38 11.76
N PHE A 41 -3.54 -6.18 12.80
CA PHE A 41 -4.63 -7.07 13.23
C PHE A 41 -5.85 -6.31 13.75
N ARG A 42 -5.62 -5.17 14.43
CA ARG A 42 -6.69 -4.29 14.85
C ARG A 42 -7.39 -3.66 13.64
N GLN A 43 -6.63 -3.22 12.65
CA GLN A 43 -7.15 -2.61 11.43
C GLN A 43 -7.93 -3.63 10.60
N LEU A 44 -7.41 -4.85 10.38
CA LEU A 44 -8.13 -5.92 9.71
C LEU A 44 -9.45 -6.26 10.41
N LYS A 45 -9.40 -6.42 11.75
CA LYS A 45 -10.60 -6.70 12.55
C LYS A 45 -11.64 -5.59 12.44
N ALA A 46 -11.22 -4.33 12.48
CA ALA A 46 -12.11 -3.17 12.33
C ALA A 46 -12.70 -3.07 10.91
N ALA A 47 -11.96 -3.49 9.90
CA ALA A 47 -12.43 -3.63 8.51
C ALA A 47 -13.34 -4.86 8.28
N GLY A 48 -13.58 -5.69 9.32
CA GLY A 48 -14.39 -6.90 9.23
C GLY A 48 -13.70 -8.07 8.53
N VAL A 49 -12.37 -8.03 8.38
CA VAL A 49 -11.58 -9.05 7.68
C VAL A 49 -10.78 -9.86 8.71
N ARG A 50 -10.90 -11.18 8.67
CA ARG A 50 -10.04 -12.05 9.49
C ARG A 50 -8.67 -12.16 8.82
N TRP A 51 -7.59 -12.14 9.60
CA TRP A 51 -6.25 -12.32 9.05
C TRP A 51 -6.07 -13.66 8.31
N GLN A 52 -6.86 -14.70 8.65
CA GLN A 52 -6.86 -15.98 7.96
C GLN A 52 -7.41 -15.91 6.53
N ASP A 53 -8.21 -14.89 6.23
CA ASP A 53 -8.80 -14.71 4.90
C ASP A 53 -7.86 -13.93 3.96
N VAL A 54 -6.80 -13.32 4.49
CA VAL A 54 -5.78 -12.64 3.70
C VAL A 54 -4.81 -13.69 3.14
N ARG A 55 -4.92 -13.97 1.85
CA ARG A 55 -4.11 -14.97 1.14
C ARG A 55 -3.10 -14.38 0.19
N SER A 56 -3.30 -13.15 -0.23
CA SER A 56 -2.39 -12.41 -1.09
C SER A 56 -1.94 -11.14 -0.39
N ILE A 57 -0.63 -10.90 -0.41
CA ILE A 57 0.00 -9.73 0.19
C ILE A 57 0.99 -9.17 -0.84
N PHE A 58 0.98 -7.86 -1.07
CA PHE A 58 2.02 -7.17 -1.81
C PHE A 58 2.75 -6.21 -0.88
N VAL A 59 4.07 -6.22 -0.91
CA VAL A 59 4.91 -5.31 -0.11
C VAL A 59 5.66 -4.40 -1.07
N THR A 60 5.43 -3.10 -0.94
CA THR A 60 6.03 -2.11 -1.83
C THR A 60 7.53 -1.96 -1.61
N HIS A 61 7.97 -1.89 -0.35
CA HIS A 61 9.38 -1.72 0.02
C HIS A 61 9.64 -2.07 1.49
N LYS A 62 10.89 -1.91 1.94
CA LYS A 62 11.39 -2.40 3.24
C LYS A 62 11.29 -1.42 4.41
N HIS A 63 10.77 -0.21 4.26
CA HIS A 63 10.67 0.71 5.40
C HIS A 63 9.78 0.15 6.51
N LEU A 64 10.08 0.51 7.75
CA LEU A 64 9.46 -0.10 8.94
C LEU A 64 7.96 0.09 9.02
N ASP A 65 7.48 1.23 8.55
CA ASP A 65 6.06 1.60 8.50
C ASP A 65 5.25 0.88 7.39
N HIS A 66 5.93 0.06 6.57
CA HIS A 66 5.32 -0.79 5.55
C HIS A 66 5.50 -2.27 5.85
N ILE A 67 6.72 -2.69 6.24
CA ILE A 67 7.08 -4.11 6.34
C ILE A 67 6.81 -4.74 7.70
N THR A 68 6.81 -3.96 8.81
CA THR A 68 6.75 -4.60 10.14
C THR A 68 5.40 -5.25 10.43
N GLY A 69 4.30 -4.70 9.92
CA GLY A 69 3.01 -5.38 9.97
C GLY A 69 2.98 -6.67 9.15
N ILE A 70 3.72 -6.72 8.05
CA ILE A 70 3.85 -7.95 7.23
C ILE A 70 4.63 -9.04 7.96
N LEU A 71 5.68 -8.70 8.72
CA LEU A 71 6.37 -9.65 9.58
C LEU A 71 5.41 -10.28 10.60
N TRP A 72 4.51 -9.49 11.18
CA TRP A 72 3.46 -9.99 12.05
C TRP A 72 2.44 -10.86 11.33
N MET A 73 2.00 -10.47 10.13
CA MET A 73 1.12 -11.29 9.28
C MET A 73 1.78 -12.64 8.95
N MET A 74 3.03 -12.61 8.49
CA MET A 74 3.80 -13.81 8.17
C MET A 74 3.91 -14.74 9.39
N ARG A 75 4.26 -14.20 10.57
CA ARG A 75 4.28 -14.97 11.82
C ARG A 75 2.93 -15.62 12.10
N MET A 76 1.83 -14.87 12.03
CA MET A 76 0.50 -15.41 12.34
C MET A 76 0.05 -16.47 11.33
N ILE A 77 0.34 -16.28 10.04
CA ILE A 77 0.02 -17.24 8.99
C ILE A 77 0.80 -18.56 9.24
N LEU A 78 2.12 -18.49 9.38
CA LEU A 78 2.97 -19.66 9.62
C LEU A 78 2.60 -20.39 10.93
N GLN A 79 2.34 -19.64 11.99
CA GLN A 79 1.87 -20.22 13.26
C GLN A 79 0.48 -20.85 13.12
N GLY A 80 -0.42 -20.20 12.39
CA GLY A 80 -1.75 -20.72 12.08
C GLY A 80 -1.68 -22.01 11.26
N MET A 81 -0.79 -22.10 10.27
CA MET A 81 -0.51 -23.32 9.51
C MET A 81 0.01 -24.44 10.43
N ALA A 82 0.95 -24.12 11.31
CA ALA A 82 1.52 -25.09 12.27
C ALA A 82 0.47 -25.63 13.27
N ARG A 83 -0.58 -24.87 13.56
CA ARG A 83 -1.67 -25.22 14.49
C ARG A 83 -2.92 -25.75 13.80
N GLY A 84 -2.95 -25.83 12.47
CA GLY A 84 -4.15 -26.20 11.71
C GLY A 84 -5.27 -25.14 11.74
N GLN A 85 -4.93 -23.88 12.02
CA GLN A 85 -5.88 -22.75 12.09
C GLN A 85 -5.87 -21.88 10.83
N TYR A 86 -4.96 -22.13 9.89
CA TYR A 86 -4.88 -21.50 8.59
C TYR A 86 -4.95 -22.59 7.52
N GLU A 87 -5.99 -22.55 6.71
CA GLU A 87 -6.23 -23.51 5.63
C GLU A 87 -5.70 -22.98 4.29
N GLY A 88 -5.19 -23.88 3.44
CA GLY A 88 -4.68 -23.53 2.11
C GLY A 88 -3.32 -22.82 2.16
N GLU A 89 -3.06 -22.02 1.15
CA GLU A 89 -1.80 -21.35 0.90
C GLU A 89 -1.94 -19.83 1.02
N ALA A 90 -0.81 -19.14 1.21
CA ALA A 90 -0.70 -17.70 1.13
C ALA A 90 0.54 -17.31 0.30
N THR A 91 0.49 -16.14 -0.33
CA THR A 91 1.59 -15.62 -1.12
C THR A 91 1.89 -14.17 -0.75
N ILE A 92 3.17 -13.88 -0.56
CA ILE A 92 3.69 -12.52 -0.38
C ILE A 92 4.50 -12.19 -1.63
N TYR A 93 4.06 -11.18 -2.36
CA TYR A 93 4.71 -10.65 -3.56
C TYR A 93 5.53 -9.42 -3.19
N SER A 94 6.73 -9.30 -3.70
CA SER A 94 7.55 -8.08 -3.63
C SER A 94 8.78 -8.22 -4.52
N HIS A 95 9.55 -7.14 -4.66
CA HIS A 95 10.85 -7.20 -5.32
C HIS A 95 11.88 -7.97 -4.48
N LYS A 96 12.99 -8.37 -5.13
CA LYS A 96 14.02 -9.28 -4.59
C LYS A 96 14.56 -8.88 -3.22
N GLU A 97 14.77 -7.59 -2.97
CA GLU A 97 15.35 -7.15 -1.69
C GLU A 97 14.39 -7.44 -0.52
N VAL A 98 13.09 -7.17 -0.69
CA VAL A 98 12.07 -7.40 0.35
C VAL A 98 11.84 -8.89 0.57
N THR A 99 11.70 -9.70 -0.49
CA THR A 99 11.51 -11.15 -0.34
C THR A 99 12.70 -11.80 0.35
N GLY A 100 13.94 -11.36 0.04
CA GLY A 100 15.15 -11.80 0.72
C GLY A 100 15.20 -11.39 2.20
N LEU A 101 14.79 -10.15 2.51
CA LEU A 101 14.69 -9.64 3.88
C LEU A 101 13.65 -10.42 4.71
N LEU A 102 12.45 -10.61 4.17
CA LEU A 102 11.38 -11.37 4.84
C LEU A 102 11.82 -12.81 5.14
N ARG A 103 12.50 -13.47 4.20
CA ARG A 103 13.07 -14.81 4.41
C ARG A 103 14.09 -14.84 5.54
N THR A 104 15.00 -13.87 5.54
CA THR A 104 16.03 -13.73 6.58
C THR A 104 15.40 -13.51 7.95
N MET A 105 14.45 -12.58 8.05
CA MET A 105 13.75 -12.26 9.29
C MET A 105 12.92 -13.45 9.81
N ALA A 106 12.27 -14.22 8.91
CA ALA A 106 11.59 -15.45 9.29
C ALA A 106 12.55 -16.44 9.98
N GLY A 107 13.72 -16.68 9.37
CA GLY A 107 14.72 -17.59 9.93
C GLY A 107 15.30 -17.14 11.28
N LEU A 108 15.37 -15.82 11.52
CA LEU A 108 15.90 -15.26 12.77
C LEU A 108 14.87 -15.17 13.90
N LEU A 109 13.59 -14.95 13.57
CA LEU A 109 12.56 -14.59 14.54
C LEU A 109 11.56 -15.73 14.85
N LEU A 110 11.43 -16.70 13.94
CA LEU A 110 10.43 -17.76 14.06
C LEU A 110 11.08 -19.13 14.33
N SER A 111 10.30 -20.01 14.93
CA SER A 111 10.75 -21.38 15.22
C SER A 111 10.77 -22.24 13.95
N GLU A 112 11.60 -23.30 13.95
CA GLU A 112 11.61 -24.29 12.86
C GLU A 112 10.25 -24.92 12.57
N LYS A 113 9.40 -25.08 13.60
CA LYS A 113 8.03 -25.60 13.44
C LYS A 113 7.15 -24.67 12.62
N GLU A 114 7.41 -23.36 12.64
CA GLU A 114 6.70 -22.36 11.88
C GLU A 114 7.35 -22.21 10.49
N THR A 115 8.67 -22.04 10.43
CA THR A 115 9.38 -21.78 9.17
C THR A 115 9.35 -22.94 8.18
N ARG A 116 9.05 -24.19 8.61
CA ARG A 116 8.89 -25.32 7.69
C ARG A 116 7.82 -25.10 6.61
N PHE A 117 6.82 -24.26 6.89
CA PHE A 117 5.75 -23.94 5.92
C PHE A 117 6.13 -22.84 4.93
N LEU A 118 7.29 -22.18 5.14
CA LEU A 118 7.84 -21.23 4.19
C LEU A 118 8.27 -21.98 2.93
N ASP A 119 7.81 -21.51 1.77
CA ASP A 119 7.91 -22.13 0.45
C ASP A 119 7.09 -23.45 0.28
N GLU A 120 6.55 -24.01 1.37
CA GLU A 120 5.61 -25.15 1.27
C GLU A 120 4.16 -24.67 1.11
N ARG A 121 3.75 -23.69 1.92
CA ARG A 121 2.39 -23.15 1.95
C ARG A 121 2.34 -21.62 2.04
N LEU A 122 3.36 -20.97 2.57
CA LEU A 122 3.55 -19.54 2.48
C LEU A 122 4.66 -19.26 1.48
N HIS A 123 4.31 -18.71 0.33
CA HIS A 123 5.24 -18.46 -0.76
C HIS A 123 5.72 -17.01 -0.75
N LEU A 124 7.04 -16.81 -0.88
CA LEU A 124 7.65 -15.51 -1.13
C LEU A 124 7.97 -15.42 -2.62
N VAL A 125 7.14 -14.70 -3.37
CA VAL A 125 7.27 -14.55 -4.82
C VAL A 125 7.96 -13.22 -5.14
N THR A 126 9.12 -13.31 -5.80
CA THR A 126 9.80 -12.12 -6.30
C THR A 126 9.17 -11.71 -7.62
N VAL A 127 8.79 -10.43 -7.72
CA VAL A 127 8.31 -9.82 -8.95
C VAL A 127 9.38 -8.89 -9.51
N GLU A 128 9.46 -8.84 -10.84
CA GLU A 128 10.42 -8.03 -11.58
C GLU A 128 9.74 -6.79 -12.19
N ASP A 129 10.55 -5.78 -12.55
CA ASP A 129 10.06 -4.58 -13.23
C ASP A 129 9.37 -4.92 -14.56
N GLY A 130 8.14 -4.44 -14.75
CA GLY A 130 7.31 -4.73 -15.92
C GLY A 130 6.60 -6.09 -15.89
N GLU A 131 6.83 -6.92 -14.87
CA GLU A 131 6.14 -8.21 -14.73
C GLU A 131 4.65 -8.03 -14.46
N SER A 132 3.86 -8.98 -14.95
CA SER A 132 2.40 -9.00 -14.69
C SER A 132 1.96 -10.38 -14.24
N LEU A 133 1.16 -10.42 -13.17
CA LEU A 133 0.60 -11.64 -12.59
C LEU A 133 -0.92 -11.48 -12.37
N PRO A 134 -1.67 -12.59 -12.31
CA PRO A 134 -3.07 -12.54 -11.88
C PRO A 134 -3.16 -12.33 -10.37
N LEU A 135 -3.85 -11.27 -9.94
CA LEU A 135 -4.23 -11.00 -8.56
C LEU A 135 -5.73 -10.68 -8.49
N LEU A 136 -6.44 -11.24 -7.53
CA LEU A 136 -7.90 -11.06 -7.38
C LEU A 136 -8.68 -11.34 -8.68
N GLY A 137 -8.24 -12.33 -9.49
CA GLY A 137 -8.84 -12.62 -10.78
C GLY A 137 -8.60 -11.56 -11.88
N GLN A 138 -7.78 -10.55 -11.61
CA GLN A 138 -7.47 -9.45 -12.52
C GLN A 138 -5.96 -9.46 -12.88
N ARG A 139 -5.59 -8.78 -13.96
CA ARG A 139 -4.18 -8.59 -14.33
C ARG A 139 -3.58 -7.46 -13.49
N ALA A 140 -2.55 -7.78 -12.70
CA ALA A 140 -1.74 -6.81 -11.98
C ALA A 140 -0.34 -6.74 -12.61
N GLY A 141 0.14 -5.51 -12.88
CA GLY A 141 1.49 -5.25 -13.37
C GLY A 141 2.30 -4.53 -12.29
N PHE A 142 3.55 -4.95 -12.09
CA PHE A 142 4.46 -4.39 -11.10
C PHE A 142 5.54 -3.56 -11.79
N PHE A 143 5.99 -2.50 -11.15
CA PHE A 143 7.00 -1.61 -11.72
C PHE A 143 7.89 -0.98 -10.65
N ASP A 144 9.17 -0.83 -10.98
CA ASP A 144 10.13 -0.09 -10.18
C ASP A 144 9.87 1.41 -10.30
N ILE A 145 9.57 2.07 -9.20
CA ILE A 145 9.32 3.52 -9.18
C ILE A 145 10.61 4.35 -9.34
N GLY A 146 11.78 3.73 -9.34
CA GLY A 146 13.07 4.44 -9.45
C GLY A 146 13.49 5.16 -8.18
N SER A 147 13.07 4.68 -7.01
CA SER A 147 13.44 5.25 -5.71
C SER A 147 14.94 5.36 -5.52
N THR A 148 15.39 6.46 -4.93
CA THR A 148 16.80 6.71 -4.59
C THR A 148 17.16 6.36 -3.15
N LYS A 149 16.16 6.08 -2.28
CA LYS A 149 16.36 5.73 -0.87
C LYS A 149 16.46 4.21 -0.65
N ALA A 150 15.49 3.49 -1.17
CA ALA A 150 15.39 2.04 -1.07
C ALA A 150 14.64 1.53 -2.29
N ALA A 151 15.01 0.39 -2.85
CA ALA A 151 14.25 -0.21 -3.93
C ALA A 151 12.76 -0.30 -3.53
N GLN A 152 11.90 0.20 -4.41
CA GLN A 152 10.47 0.29 -4.16
C GLN A 152 9.69 0.02 -5.43
N PHE A 153 8.63 -0.78 -5.32
CA PHE A 153 7.77 -1.11 -6.44
C PHE A 153 6.37 -0.56 -6.22
N GLY A 154 5.82 0.02 -7.29
CA GLY A 154 4.40 0.28 -7.45
C GLY A 154 3.71 -0.88 -8.16
N PHE A 155 2.40 -0.80 -8.27
CA PHE A 155 1.63 -1.73 -9.08
C PHE A 155 0.42 -1.06 -9.73
N SER A 156 -0.05 -1.64 -10.84
CA SER A 156 -1.34 -1.32 -11.44
C SER A 156 -2.18 -2.59 -11.57
N ILE A 157 -3.47 -2.51 -11.32
CA ILE A 157 -4.41 -3.63 -11.45
C ILE A 157 -5.61 -3.21 -12.30
N THR A 158 -6.01 -4.07 -13.25
CA THR A 158 -7.25 -3.84 -14.01
C THR A 158 -8.46 -3.95 -13.10
N LEU A 159 -9.50 -3.21 -13.38
CA LEU A 159 -10.73 -3.21 -12.59
C LEU A 159 -11.83 -3.99 -13.31
N PRO A 160 -12.69 -4.76 -12.59
CA PRO A 160 -13.78 -5.51 -13.20
C PRO A 160 -14.72 -4.62 -14.04
N GLY A 161 -14.90 -3.37 -13.63
CA GLY A 161 -15.72 -2.36 -14.33
C GLY A 161 -15.01 -1.60 -15.46
N GLY A 162 -13.80 -2.02 -15.84
CA GLY A 162 -12.93 -1.33 -16.79
C GLY A 162 -12.06 -0.24 -16.17
N GLY A 163 -11.00 0.14 -16.87
CA GLY A 163 -9.95 1.02 -16.34
C GLY A 163 -8.98 0.29 -15.44
N LYS A 164 -8.14 1.03 -14.75
CA LYS A 164 -7.13 0.49 -13.82
C LYS A 164 -7.05 1.33 -12.55
N LEU A 165 -6.64 0.67 -11.46
CA LEU A 165 -6.13 1.32 -10.26
C LEU A 165 -4.60 1.24 -10.32
N THR A 166 -3.91 2.34 -10.01
CA THR A 166 -2.45 2.40 -9.91
C THR A 166 -2.05 2.95 -8.54
N CYS A 167 -1.07 2.29 -7.90
CA CYS A 167 -0.43 2.72 -6.66
C CYS A 167 1.04 3.02 -6.95
N CYS A 168 1.46 4.26 -6.72
CA CYS A 168 2.78 4.80 -7.07
C CYS A 168 3.79 4.75 -5.91
N GLY A 169 3.51 4.00 -4.85
CA GLY A 169 4.43 3.94 -3.70
C GLY A 169 4.35 5.15 -2.78
N ASP A 170 5.43 5.46 -2.04
CA ASP A 170 5.48 6.51 -1.03
C ASP A 170 6.60 7.57 -1.27
N GLU A 171 6.97 7.76 -2.52
CA GLU A 171 7.90 8.81 -2.96
C GLU A 171 7.28 9.68 -4.05
N PRO A 172 7.86 10.87 -4.35
CA PRO A 172 7.43 11.70 -5.46
C PRO A 172 7.46 10.93 -6.78
N PHE A 173 6.47 11.17 -7.60
CA PHE A 173 6.32 10.53 -8.90
C PHE A 173 7.59 10.59 -9.75
N ASN A 174 7.95 9.46 -10.35
CA ASN A 174 9.01 9.34 -11.33
C ASN A 174 8.44 9.06 -12.73
N GLU A 175 9.07 9.59 -13.77
CA GLU A 175 8.62 9.38 -15.16
C GLU A 175 8.56 7.91 -15.58
N ARG A 176 9.28 7.01 -14.92
CA ARG A 176 9.18 5.55 -15.12
C ARG A 176 7.78 5.01 -14.82
N GLU A 177 7.05 5.66 -13.93
CA GLU A 177 5.70 5.26 -13.52
C GLU A 177 4.64 5.69 -14.53
N ARG A 178 4.94 6.66 -15.42
CA ARG A 178 3.98 7.25 -16.37
C ARG A 178 3.23 6.21 -17.21
N PRO A 179 3.87 5.18 -17.79
CA PRO A 179 3.16 4.15 -18.58
C PRO A 179 2.09 3.41 -17.79
N TYR A 180 2.26 3.32 -16.47
CA TYR A 180 1.35 2.64 -15.56
C TYR A 180 0.29 3.59 -14.98
N ALA A 181 0.66 4.83 -14.66
CA ALA A 181 -0.18 5.80 -13.98
C ALA A 181 -1.09 6.59 -14.93
N GLN A 182 -0.64 6.88 -16.15
CA GLN A 182 -1.40 7.69 -17.11
C GLN A 182 -2.77 7.09 -17.43
N GLY A 183 -3.81 7.92 -17.37
CA GLY A 183 -5.19 7.53 -17.62
C GLY A 183 -5.75 6.52 -16.61
N SER A 184 -5.20 6.47 -15.40
CA SER A 184 -5.76 5.63 -14.34
C SER A 184 -7.15 6.08 -13.96
N ARG A 185 -8.08 5.13 -13.83
CA ARG A 185 -9.39 5.42 -13.26
C ARG A 185 -9.29 5.75 -11.77
N TRP A 186 -8.33 5.10 -11.06
CA TRP A 186 -8.00 5.39 -9.69
C TRP A 186 -6.48 5.46 -9.54
N LEU A 187 -5.99 6.56 -8.97
CA LEU A 187 -4.59 6.74 -8.61
C LEU A 187 -4.46 6.88 -7.09
N LEU A 188 -3.64 6.04 -6.48
CA LEU A 188 -3.19 6.20 -5.11
C LEU A 188 -1.80 6.85 -5.15
N HIS A 189 -1.66 8.04 -4.55
CA HIS A 189 -0.41 8.78 -4.53
C HIS A 189 -0.10 9.30 -3.12
N GLU A 190 1.18 9.25 -2.74
CA GLU A 190 1.63 9.77 -1.47
C GLU A 190 1.52 11.30 -1.42
N VAL A 191 1.22 11.82 -0.25
CA VAL A 191 1.36 13.24 0.08
C VAL A 191 1.76 13.38 1.54
N PHE A 192 2.86 14.06 1.77
CA PHE A 192 3.34 14.25 3.14
C PHE A 192 2.55 15.33 3.88
N CYS A 193 2.31 16.48 3.22
CA CYS A 193 1.65 17.63 3.82
C CYS A 193 1.05 18.58 2.78
N LEU A 194 0.40 19.65 3.24
CA LEU A 194 -0.01 20.78 2.42
C LEU A 194 1.21 21.51 1.84
N ALA A 195 1.12 22.00 0.60
CA ALA A 195 2.14 22.86 -0.01
C ALA A 195 2.32 24.16 0.78
N SER A 196 1.22 24.72 1.33
CA SER A 196 1.26 25.88 2.21
C SER A 196 2.03 25.66 3.52
N GLN A 197 2.31 24.42 3.89
CA GLN A 197 3.06 24.03 5.09
C GLN A 197 4.43 23.38 4.76
N ALA A 198 4.85 23.39 3.49
CA ALA A 198 6.11 22.75 3.05
C ALA A 198 7.34 23.27 3.80
N GLU A 199 7.36 24.56 4.19
CA GLU A 199 8.46 25.13 4.98
C GLU A 199 8.54 24.55 6.40
N VAL A 200 7.43 24.10 6.97
CA VAL A 200 7.38 23.48 8.30
C VAL A 200 7.77 22.00 8.23
N PHE A 201 7.16 21.26 7.32
CA PHE A 201 7.30 19.81 7.24
C PHE A 201 8.47 19.33 6.41
N LYS A 202 9.02 20.21 5.54
CA LYS A 202 10.17 19.93 4.65
C LYS A 202 9.99 18.64 3.81
N PRO A 203 8.85 18.48 3.09
CA PRO A 203 8.56 17.23 2.36
C PRO A 203 9.66 16.91 1.33
N TYR A 204 10.10 17.86 0.55
CA TYR A 204 11.11 17.64 -0.49
C TYR A 204 12.47 17.18 0.03
N GLN A 205 12.88 17.64 1.23
CA GLN A 205 14.11 17.14 1.88
C GLN A 205 13.95 15.69 2.38
N LYS A 206 12.73 15.26 2.56
CA LYS A 206 12.37 13.89 2.98
C LYS A 206 11.98 13.01 1.79
N HIS A 207 12.11 13.53 0.57
CA HIS A 207 11.67 12.89 -0.67
C HIS A 207 10.17 12.51 -0.64
N HIS A 208 9.33 13.51 -0.39
CA HIS A 208 7.87 13.38 -0.43
C HIS A 208 7.25 14.55 -1.16
N SER A 209 6.01 14.35 -1.62
CA SER A 209 5.20 15.35 -2.32
C SER A 209 4.30 16.15 -1.37
N THR A 210 3.78 17.25 -1.87
CA THR A 210 2.69 18.00 -1.25
C THR A 210 1.35 17.67 -1.94
N VAL A 211 0.24 18.07 -1.31
CA VAL A 211 -1.10 17.96 -1.92
C VAL A 211 -1.14 18.63 -3.30
N ALA A 212 -0.54 19.82 -3.42
CA ALA A 212 -0.52 20.55 -4.69
C ALA A 212 0.26 19.80 -5.78
N ASP A 213 1.38 19.14 -5.43
CA ASP A 213 2.17 18.36 -6.38
C ASP A 213 1.37 17.15 -6.90
N ALA A 214 0.77 16.37 -5.99
CA ALA A 214 -0.02 15.18 -6.35
C ALA A 214 -1.26 15.55 -7.19
N CYS A 215 -1.94 16.65 -6.86
CA CYS A 215 -3.11 17.10 -7.62
C CYS A 215 -2.76 17.58 -9.04
N ARG A 216 -1.68 18.36 -9.21
CA ARG A 216 -1.22 18.76 -10.55
C ARG A 216 -0.77 17.56 -11.37
N LEU A 217 -0.07 16.62 -10.76
CA LEU A 217 0.33 15.37 -11.41
C LEU A 217 -0.88 14.56 -11.88
N ALA A 218 -1.89 14.39 -11.02
CA ALA A 218 -3.10 13.65 -11.38
C ALA A 218 -3.86 14.31 -12.53
N GLU A 219 -3.93 15.64 -12.57
CA GLU A 219 -4.49 16.40 -13.69
C GLU A 219 -3.71 16.15 -14.99
N GLU A 220 -2.38 16.25 -14.94
CA GLU A 220 -1.50 16.00 -16.08
C GLU A 220 -1.64 14.57 -16.62
N LEU A 221 -1.75 13.58 -15.74
CA LEU A 221 -1.89 12.17 -16.08
C LEU A 221 -3.30 11.80 -16.59
N GLY A 222 -4.27 12.71 -16.52
CA GLY A 222 -5.65 12.45 -16.91
C GLY A 222 -6.34 11.40 -16.02
N VAL A 223 -6.09 11.46 -14.71
CA VAL A 223 -6.68 10.57 -13.70
C VAL A 223 -8.13 10.95 -13.44
N GLU A 224 -9.01 9.97 -13.24
CA GLU A 224 -10.41 10.26 -12.88
C GLU A 224 -10.60 10.46 -11.37
N ASN A 225 -9.95 9.63 -10.56
CA ASN A 225 -10.07 9.62 -9.10
C ASN A 225 -8.70 9.56 -8.45
N LEU A 226 -8.35 10.56 -7.63
CA LEU A 226 -7.10 10.62 -6.88
C LEU A 226 -7.36 10.36 -5.40
N ILE A 227 -6.66 9.37 -4.83
CA ILE A 227 -6.65 9.08 -3.39
C ILE A 227 -5.28 9.48 -2.84
N LEU A 228 -5.29 10.36 -1.84
CA LEU A 228 -4.08 10.81 -1.15
C LEU A 228 -3.87 9.97 0.11
N TYR A 229 -2.64 9.48 0.31
CA TYR A 229 -2.25 8.74 1.50
C TYR A 229 -0.83 9.12 1.97
N HIS A 230 -0.30 8.45 2.99
CA HIS A 230 1.04 8.66 3.56
C HIS A 230 1.24 10.05 4.15
N THR A 231 0.21 10.56 4.83
CA THR A 231 0.14 11.94 5.30
C THR A 231 0.74 12.12 6.70
N GLU A 232 1.05 13.38 7.06
CA GLU A 232 1.29 13.77 8.45
C GLU A 232 -0.01 13.71 9.28
N ASP A 233 0.13 13.71 10.61
CA ASP A 233 -1.00 13.62 11.55
C ASP A 233 -1.26 14.89 12.39
N LYS A 234 -0.47 15.97 12.21
CA LYS A 234 -0.65 17.22 12.96
C LYS A 234 -1.95 17.94 12.60
N ASN A 235 -2.41 17.74 11.37
CA ASN A 235 -3.66 18.28 10.87
C ASN A 235 -4.82 17.25 10.95
N ILE A 236 -4.68 16.10 11.60
CA ILE A 236 -5.58 14.94 11.47
C ILE A 236 -7.07 15.32 11.59
N ALA A 237 -7.45 16.13 12.59
CA ALA A 237 -8.84 16.55 12.81
C ALA A 237 -9.43 17.44 11.69
N ARG A 238 -8.59 18.04 10.86
CA ARG A 238 -8.97 18.96 9.78
C ARG A 238 -8.39 18.56 8.43
N ARG A 239 -7.61 17.48 8.38
CA ARG A 239 -6.84 17.03 7.22
C ARG A 239 -7.71 16.96 5.97
N LYS A 240 -8.84 16.27 6.03
CA LYS A 240 -9.77 16.11 4.90
C LYS A 240 -10.19 17.47 4.32
N ALA A 241 -10.62 18.40 5.16
CA ALA A 241 -11.05 19.73 4.73
C ALA A 241 -9.91 20.57 4.14
N LEU A 242 -8.74 20.57 4.81
CA LEU A 242 -7.59 21.37 4.39
C LEU A 242 -6.99 20.86 3.08
N TYR A 243 -6.80 19.54 2.96
CA TYR A 243 -6.21 18.92 1.76
C TYR A 243 -7.15 19.03 0.56
N THR A 244 -8.46 18.86 0.79
CA THR A 244 -9.46 19.07 -0.27
C THR A 244 -9.49 20.54 -0.72
N ALA A 245 -9.44 21.49 0.21
CA ALA A 245 -9.44 22.91 -0.14
C ALA A 245 -8.21 23.34 -0.94
N GLU A 246 -7.01 22.77 -0.65
CA GLU A 246 -5.79 23.04 -1.41
C GLU A 246 -5.77 22.34 -2.77
N GLY A 247 -6.26 21.08 -2.82
CA GLY A 247 -6.14 20.25 -4.02
C GLY A 247 -7.24 20.50 -5.07
N ALA A 248 -8.48 20.75 -4.64
CA ALA A 248 -9.62 20.88 -5.56
C ALA A 248 -9.47 21.93 -6.68
N PRO A 249 -8.79 23.07 -6.47
CA PRO A 249 -8.54 24.01 -7.57
C PRO A 249 -7.51 23.53 -8.60
N LEU A 250 -6.75 22.46 -8.30
CA LEU A 250 -5.61 21.97 -9.08
C LEU A 250 -5.90 20.65 -9.81
N PHE A 251 -7.05 20.02 -9.52
CA PHE A 251 -7.43 18.74 -10.09
C PHE A 251 -8.93 18.73 -10.41
N SER A 252 -9.27 18.51 -11.67
CA SER A 252 -10.64 18.51 -12.18
C SER A 252 -11.39 17.19 -11.93
N GLY A 253 -10.68 16.12 -11.63
CA GLY A 253 -11.24 14.82 -11.25
C GLY A 253 -11.75 14.79 -9.81
N ARG A 254 -12.03 13.60 -9.29
CA ARG A 254 -12.50 13.42 -7.91
C ARG A 254 -11.32 13.22 -6.97
N LEU A 255 -11.15 14.14 -6.01
CA LEU A 255 -10.13 14.12 -4.99
C LEU A 255 -10.66 13.48 -3.70
N PHE A 256 -9.94 12.47 -3.18
CA PHE A 256 -10.25 11.80 -1.93
C PHE A 256 -9.09 11.92 -0.94
N VAL A 257 -9.41 12.32 0.28
CA VAL A 257 -8.49 12.38 1.42
C VAL A 257 -9.06 11.45 2.49
N PRO A 258 -8.71 10.17 2.48
CA PRO A 258 -9.33 9.18 3.35
C PRO A 258 -8.95 9.34 4.82
N GLU A 259 -9.82 8.83 5.66
CA GLU A 259 -9.53 8.46 7.04
C GLU A 259 -9.18 6.96 7.10
N ASP A 260 -8.57 6.53 8.21
CA ASP A 260 -8.37 5.10 8.46
C ASP A 260 -9.71 4.37 8.41
N LEU A 261 -9.74 3.20 7.78
CA LEU A 261 -10.89 2.32 7.56
C LEU A 261 -11.94 2.86 6.56
N GLU A 262 -11.70 3.98 5.89
CA GLU A 262 -12.59 4.45 4.82
C GLU A 262 -12.54 3.51 3.61
N THR A 263 -13.70 3.29 2.97
CA THR A 263 -13.88 2.34 1.86
C THR A 263 -14.37 3.02 0.59
N PHE A 264 -13.94 2.50 -0.56
CA PHE A 264 -14.31 2.99 -1.89
C PHE A 264 -14.72 1.81 -2.78
N GLU A 265 -15.81 1.98 -3.52
CA GLU A 265 -16.17 1.07 -4.61
C GLU A 265 -15.45 1.54 -5.89
N LEU A 266 -14.66 0.65 -6.49
CA LEU A 266 -13.78 0.95 -7.62
C LEU A 266 -14.45 0.72 -8.97
#